data_4155a82ee0469170b5f545318c762276
#
_entry.id   4155a82ee0469170b5f545318c762276
#
_cell.length_a   1.000
_cell.length_b   1.000
_cell.length_c   1.000
_cell.angle_alpha   90.00
_cell.angle_beta   90.00
_cell.angle_gamma   90.00
#
_symmetry.space_group_name_H-M   'P 1'
#
loop_
_entity.id
_entity.type
_entity.pdbx_description
1 polymer ?
#
loop_
_entity_poly.entity_id
_entity_poly.type
_entity_poly.pdbx_seq_one_letter_code
_entity_poly.pdbx_strand_id
1 'polypeptide(L)'
;MKKRNAYIWTMRILMWLAAGITAALTLFLLGYVLIKGLPNLSWELLSTKPSYLRGTVGILPDILNTLYIIFTTLLFVLPLGVGAAIYLTEYATNKRLVGVIEYAAETLSGIPSIIYGLFGSLFFCQFMDLDKSLLAGALTLVIMNLPTIMRTTQESLKTVPQSYREGAFGLGAGKWRVIRTVVLPNCVEGVITGCILSVGRIVGESAALLFTAGFAHALNGFFEGLFSSGSTLTVALYVYATEDGNFEVAFAIAAILMILTLLINLSATLIGKYFERKNKA
;
A
#
# COMPACT_ATOMS: atom_id res chain seq x y z
N MET A 1 26.40 34.44 -23.83
CA MET A 1 26.16 34.26 -22.36
C MET A 1 24.80 34.79 -21.90
N LYS A 2 24.35 36.00 -22.27
CA LYS A 2 23.04 36.56 -21.84
C LYS A 2 21.82 35.68 -22.19
N LYS A 3 21.73 35.13 -23.43
CA LYS A 3 20.61 34.26 -23.85
C LYS A 3 20.53 32.95 -23.04
N ARG A 4 21.67 32.35 -22.68
CA ARG A 4 21.74 31.14 -21.84
C ARG A 4 21.29 31.42 -20.42
N ASN A 5 21.67 32.53 -19.85
CA ASN A 5 21.23 32.94 -18.52
C ASN A 5 19.73 33.25 -18.49
N ALA A 6 19.19 33.92 -19.51
CA ALA A 6 17.74 34.14 -19.62
C ALA A 6 16.98 32.83 -19.69
N TYR A 7 17.41 31.86 -20.49
CA TYR A 7 16.80 30.51 -20.58
C TYR A 7 16.83 29.79 -19.23
N ILE A 8 17.98 29.81 -18.53
CA ILE A 8 18.10 29.17 -17.20
C ILE A 8 17.12 29.80 -16.20
N TRP A 9 17.03 31.15 -16.20
CA TRP A 9 16.09 31.84 -15.33
C TRP A 9 14.64 31.52 -15.65
N THR A 10 14.26 31.50 -16.92
CA THR A 10 12.91 31.14 -17.36
C THR A 10 12.57 29.72 -16.92
N MET A 11 13.46 28.73 -17.15
CA MET A 11 13.22 27.34 -16.70
C MET A 11 13.11 27.24 -15.19
N ARG A 12 13.94 27.99 -14.44
CA ARG A 12 13.84 27.99 -12.97
C ARG A 12 12.53 28.57 -12.49
N ILE A 13 12.05 29.65 -13.10
CA ILE A 13 10.74 30.25 -12.75
C ILE A 13 9.62 29.25 -13.06
N LEU A 14 9.64 28.62 -14.23
CA LEU A 14 8.63 27.59 -14.60
C LEU A 14 8.62 26.42 -13.63
N MET A 15 9.80 25.93 -13.22
CA MET A 15 9.89 24.86 -12.22
C MET A 15 9.29 25.29 -10.86
N TRP A 16 9.62 26.50 -10.39
CA TRP A 16 9.04 27.00 -9.13
C TRP A 16 7.54 27.23 -9.21
N LEU A 17 7.04 27.74 -10.35
CA LEU A 17 5.60 27.88 -10.59
C LEU A 17 4.90 26.51 -10.60
N ALA A 18 5.43 25.52 -11.32
CA ALA A 18 4.87 24.19 -11.34
C ALA A 18 4.85 23.55 -9.94
N ALA A 19 5.96 23.63 -9.21
CA ALA A 19 6.04 23.15 -7.83
C ALA A 19 5.05 23.88 -6.92
N GLY A 20 4.95 25.20 -7.03
CA GLY A 20 4.01 26.02 -6.26
C GLY A 20 2.54 25.67 -6.52
N ILE A 21 2.17 25.50 -7.79
CA ILE A 21 0.81 25.10 -8.18
C ILE A 21 0.48 23.70 -7.63
N THR A 22 1.39 22.74 -7.79
CA THR A 22 1.18 21.38 -7.28
C THR A 22 1.03 21.38 -5.76
N ALA A 23 1.91 22.09 -5.05
CA ALA A 23 1.83 22.20 -3.59
C ALA A 23 0.51 22.86 -3.14
N ALA A 24 0.14 23.98 -3.78
CA ALA A 24 -1.09 24.70 -3.48
C ALA A 24 -2.33 23.84 -3.72
N LEU A 25 -2.40 23.11 -4.84
CA LEU A 25 -3.49 22.20 -5.17
C LEU A 25 -3.59 21.06 -4.14
N THR A 26 -2.47 20.46 -3.80
CA THR A 26 -2.43 19.37 -2.80
C THR A 26 -2.92 19.88 -1.44
N LEU A 27 -2.39 21.00 -0.96
CA LEU A 27 -2.81 21.59 0.33
C LEU A 27 -4.29 22.02 0.31
N PHE A 28 -4.77 22.55 -0.82
CA PHE A 28 -6.18 22.89 -0.99
C PHE A 28 -7.08 21.66 -0.88
N LEU A 29 -6.76 20.57 -1.60
CA LEU A 29 -7.54 19.32 -1.57
C LEU A 29 -7.54 18.70 -0.17
N LEU A 30 -6.37 18.60 0.47
CA LEU A 30 -6.27 18.08 1.83
C LEU A 30 -7.05 18.94 2.83
N GLY A 31 -6.90 20.27 2.74
CA GLY A 31 -7.63 21.22 3.59
C GLY A 31 -9.13 21.14 3.36
N TYR A 32 -9.58 21.05 2.10
CA TYR A 32 -10.99 20.95 1.75
C TYR A 32 -11.64 19.69 2.35
N VAL A 33 -10.98 18.53 2.20
CA VAL A 33 -11.48 17.26 2.77
C VAL A 33 -11.56 17.34 4.29
N LEU A 34 -10.54 17.91 4.95
CA LEU A 34 -10.55 18.05 6.42
C LEU A 34 -11.63 19.04 6.90
N ILE A 35 -11.76 20.20 6.26
CA ILE A 35 -12.77 21.21 6.65
C ILE A 35 -14.21 20.67 6.47
N LYS A 36 -14.44 19.86 5.44
CA LYS A 36 -15.75 19.26 5.19
C LYS A 36 -15.98 17.98 6.02
N GLY A 37 -14.95 17.21 6.29
CA GLY A 37 -15.06 15.91 6.96
C GLY A 37 -15.04 15.98 8.49
N LEU A 38 -14.16 16.81 9.09
CA LEU A 38 -14.02 16.87 10.55
C LEU A 38 -15.31 17.24 11.32
N PRO A 39 -16.15 18.20 10.85
CA PRO A 39 -17.38 18.52 11.55
C PRO A 39 -18.38 17.36 11.64
N ASN A 40 -18.33 16.44 10.67
CA ASN A 40 -19.23 15.28 10.59
C ASN A 40 -18.70 14.04 11.33
N LEU A 41 -17.51 14.15 11.97
CA LEU A 41 -16.96 13.09 12.80
C LEU A 41 -17.65 13.10 14.17
N SER A 42 -18.45 12.08 14.44
CA SER A 42 -19.01 11.81 15.75
C SER A 42 -18.45 10.53 16.34
N TRP A 43 -18.45 10.43 17.67
CA TRP A 43 -18.07 9.18 18.34
C TRP A 43 -19.03 8.04 17.96
N GLU A 44 -20.29 8.35 17.74
CA GLU A 44 -21.29 7.39 17.27
C GLU A 44 -20.93 6.82 15.89
N LEU A 45 -20.54 7.67 14.93
CA LEU A 45 -20.08 7.24 13.61
C LEU A 45 -18.90 6.25 13.69
N LEU A 46 -17.93 6.52 14.57
CA LEU A 46 -16.71 5.71 14.71
C LEU A 46 -16.92 4.39 15.46
N SER A 47 -17.86 4.35 16.42
CA SER A 47 -17.99 3.24 17.37
C SER A 47 -19.17 2.32 17.10
N THR A 48 -20.06 2.67 16.16
CA THR A 48 -21.25 1.86 15.87
C THR A 48 -21.16 1.15 14.53
N LYS A 49 -22.03 0.15 14.36
CA LYS A 49 -22.32 -0.48 13.06
C LYS A 49 -23.54 0.19 12.42
N PRO A 50 -23.61 0.26 11.10
CA PRO A 50 -24.78 0.80 10.43
C PRO A 50 -26.01 -0.05 10.75
N SER A 51 -27.16 0.61 10.98
CA SER A 51 -28.42 -0.05 11.25
C SER A 51 -29.57 0.71 10.58
N TYR A 52 -30.15 0.11 9.56
CA TYR A 52 -31.33 0.66 8.88
C TYR A 52 -32.54 0.81 9.82
N LEU A 53 -32.68 -0.10 10.80
CA LEU A 53 -33.78 -0.06 11.77
C LEU A 53 -33.68 1.12 12.75
N ARG A 54 -32.48 1.52 13.10
CA ARG A 54 -32.22 2.62 14.04
C ARG A 54 -31.87 3.93 13.35
N GLY A 55 -31.72 3.93 12.02
CA GLY A 55 -31.24 5.09 11.27
C GLY A 55 -29.82 5.52 11.63
N THR A 56 -29.04 4.63 12.29
CA THR A 56 -27.67 4.96 12.68
C THR A 56 -26.71 4.65 11.53
N VAL A 57 -25.84 5.60 11.23
CA VAL A 57 -24.75 5.45 10.30
C VAL A 57 -23.48 5.20 11.13
N GLY A 58 -22.89 4.02 11.00
CA GLY A 58 -21.65 3.67 11.69
C GLY A 58 -20.65 3.02 10.76
N ILE A 59 -19.36 3.29 10.94
CA ILE A 59 -18.27 2.83 10.07
C ILE A 59 -17.26 1.95 10.81
N LEU A 60 -17.54 1.53 12.04
CA LEU A 60 -16.65 0.67 12.82
C LEU A 60 -16.28 -0.64 12.06
N PRO A 61 -17.24 -1.35 11.42
CA PRO A 61 -16.91 -2.53 10.63
C PRO A 61 -15.91 -2.22 9.51
N ASP A 62 -16.10 -1.10 8.80
CA ASP A 62 -15.27 -0.70 7.67
C ASP A 62 -13.83 -0.34 8.10
N ILE A 63 -13.67 0.24 9.29
CA ILE A 63 -12.36 0.51 9.90
C ILE A 63 -11.65 -0.82 10.19
N LEU A 64 -12.33 -1.77 10.84
CA LEU A 64 -11.74 -3.06 11.19
C LEU A 64 -11.42 -3.89 9.95
N ASN A 65 -12.33 -3.96 8.99
CA ASN A 65 -12.12 -4.64 7.71
C ASN A 65 -10.92 -4.06 6.94
N THR A 66 -10.74 -2.73 6.97
CA THR A 66 -9.57 -2.07 6.37
C THR A 66 -8.29 -2.54 7.05
N LEU A 67 -8.25 -2.61 8.38
CA LEU A 67 -7.08 -3.10 9.12
C LEU A 67 -6.84 -4.59 8.84
N TYR A 68 -7.89 -5.41 8.75
CA TYR A 68 -7.78 -6.84 8.43
C TYR A 68 -7.19 -7.06 7.04
N ILE A 69 -7.65 -6.31 6.04
CA ILE A 69 -7.10 -6.38 4.68
C ILE A 69 -5.64 -5.94 4.64
N ILE A 70 -5.29 -4.82 5.28
CA ILE A 70 -3.90 -4.34 5.32
C ILE A 70 -2.99 -5.42 5.92
N PHE A 71 -3.36 -5.92 7.10
CA PHE A 71 -2.57 -6.92 7.80
C PHE A 71 -2.42 -8.21 6.97
N THR A 72 -3.52 -8.73 6.43
CA THR A 72 -3.52 -9.96 5.64
C THR A 72 -2.72 -9.81 4.36
N THR A 73 -2.90 -8.70 3.63
CA THR A 73 -2.14 -8.44 2.41
C THR A 73 -0.64 -8.35 2.70
N LEU A 74 -0.24 -7.59 3.73
CA LEU A 74 1.18 -7.48 4.12
C LEU A 74 1.77 -8.80 4.57
N LEU A 75 1.01 -9.62 5.29
CA LEU A 75 1.45 -10.94 5.76
C LEU A 75 1.88 -11.85 4.61
N PHE A 76 1.21 -11.77 3.46
CA PHE A 76 1.55 -12.55 2.28
C PHE A 76 2.52 -11.84 1.35
N VAL A 77 2.31 -10.55 1.06
CA VAL A 77 3.11 -9.86 0.04
C VAL A 77 4.55 -9.60 0.47
N LEU A 78 4.79 -9.38 1.78
CA LEU A 78 6.15 -9.12 2.27
C LEU A 78 7.07 -10.33 2.10
N PRO A 79 6.75 -11.53 2.62
CA PRO A 79 7.64 -12.67 2.45
C PRO A 79 7.80 -13.07 0.97
N LEU A 80 6.72 -12.96 0.17
CA LEU A 80 6.79 -13.29 -1.26
C LEU A 80 7.63 -12.25 -2.03
N GLY A 81 7.38 -10.97 -1.84
CA GLY A 81 8.08 -9.89 -2.56
C GLY A 81 9.55 -9.76 -2.16
N VAL A 82 9.83 -9.81 -0.85
CA VAL A 82 11.22 -9.78 -0.34
C VAL A 82 11.97 -11.05 -0.76
N GLY A 83 11.33 -12.21 -0.65
CA GLY A 83 11.92 -13.49 -1.09
C GLY A 83 12.24 -13.50 -2.59
N ALA A 84 11.31 -13.02 -3.43
CA ALA A 84 11.53 -12.87 -4.86
C ALA A 84 12.69 -11.89 -5.16
N ALA A 85 12.73 -10.75 -4.50
CA ALA A 85 13.80 -9.76 -4.66
C ALA A 85 15.17 -10.34 -4.30
N ILE A 86 15.28 -11.06 -3.17
CA ILE A 86 16.51 -11.74 -2.76
C ILE A 86 16.91 -12.79 -3.80
N TYR A 87 15.97 -13.62 -4.26
CA TYR A 87 16.27 -14.63 -5.26
C TYR A 87 16.81 -14.01 -6.54
N LEU A 88 16.13 -13.00 -7.09
CA LEU A 88 16.49 -12.34 -8.34
C LEU A 88 17.82 -11.58 -8.26
N THR A 89 18.14 -10.99 -7.09
CA THR A 89 19.35 -10.17 -6.91
C THR A 89 20.55 -11.02 -6.52
N GLU A 90 20.37 -12.01 -5.63
CA GLU A 90 21.49 -12.71 -5.01
C GLU A 90 21.71 -14.13 -5.57
N TYR A 91 20.67 -14.82 -6.01
CA TYR A 91 20.74 -16.22 -6.43
C TYR A 91 20.65 -16.43 -7.93
N ALA A 92 19.86 -15.66 -8.64
CA ALA A 92 19.60 -15.88 -10.05
C ALA A 92 20.85 -15.63 -10.91
N THR A 93 21.33 -16.66 -11.59
CA THR A 93 22.49 -16.61 -12.49
C THR A 93 22.07 -16.29 -13.94
N ASN A 94 20.85 -16.69 -14.34
CA ASN A 94 20.35 -16.48 -15.68
C ASN A 94 19.78 -15.08 -15.85
N LYS A 95 20.58 -14.17 -16.38
CA LYS A 95 20.18 -12.75 -16.62
C LYS A 95 18.96 -12.61 -17.53
N ARG A 96 18.73 -13.55 -18.46
CA ARG A 96 17.55 -13.50 -19.35
C ARG A 96 16.27 -13.78 -18.56
N LEU A 97 16.29 -14.80 -17.69
CA LEU A 97 15.16 -15.12 -16.81
C LEU A 97 14.85 -13.95 -15.87
N VAL A 98 15.88 -13.36 -15.26
CA VAL A 98 15.71 -12.16 -14.41
C VAL A 98 15.04 -11.04 -15.19
N GLY A 99 15.51 -10.72 -16.40
CA GLY A 99 14.94 -9.66 -17.23
C GLY A 99 13.47 -9.94 -17.61
N VAL A 100 13.11 -11.19 -17.90
CA VAL A 100 11.69 -11.55 -18.17
C VAL A 100 10.80 -11.34 -16.96
N ILE A 101 11.26 -11.74 -15.76
CA ILE A 101 10.49 -11.57 -14.52
C ILE A 101 10.36 -10.08 -14.16
N GLU A 102 11.44 -9.31 -14.27
CA GLU A 102 11.43 -7.86 -14.03
C GLU A 102 10.47 -7.15 -15.01
N TYR A 103 10.51 -7.50 -16.29
CA TYR A 103 9.59 -6.97 -17.30
C TYR A 103 8.13 -7.35 -17.03
N ALA A 104 7.87 -8.61 -16.65
CA ALA A 104 6.52 -9.05 -16.27
C ALA A 104 5.98 -8.28 -15.06
N ALA A 105 6.83 -8.09 -14.03
CA ALA A 105 6.46 -7.31 -12.85
C ALA A 105 6.19 -5.83 -13.18
N GLU A 106 6.97 -5.24 -14.10
CA GLU A 106 6.74 -3.88 -14.57
C GLU A 106 5.42 -3.76 -15.33
N THR A 107 5.13 -4.71 -16.20
CA THR A 107 3.87 -4.80 -16.91
C THR A 107 2.68 -4.93 -15.96
N LEU A 108 2.78 -5.81 -14.95
CA LEU A 108 1.77 -5.95 -13.91
C LEU A 108 1.53 -4.63 -13.16
N SER A 109 2.57 -3.89 -12.81
CA SER A 109 2.39 -2.60 -12.09
C SER A 109 1.63 -1.54 -12.88
N GLY A 110 1.58 -1.65 -14.21
CA GLY A 110 0.86 -0.75 -15.11
C GLY A 110 -0.61 -1.12 -15.36
N ILE A 111 -1.07 -2.29 -14.92
CA ILE A 111 -2.46 -2.73 -15.12
C ILE A 111 -3.40 -1.90 -14.22
N PRO A 112 -4.54 -1.37 -14.76
CA PRO A 112 -5.55 -0.70 -13.95
C PRO A 112 -6.14 -1.62 -12.86
N SER A 113 -6.38 -1.07 -11.66
CA SER A 113 -6.83 -1.86 -10.49
C SER A 113 -8.17 -2.57 -10.71
N ILE A 114 -9.05 -2.00 -11.53
CA ILE A 114 -10.33 -2.64 -11.88
C ILE A 114 -10.14 -3.99 -12.57
N ILE A 115 -9.09 -4.14 -13.39
CA ILE A 115 -8.78 -5.40 -14.07
C ILE A 115 -8.31 -6.44 -13.05
N TYR A 116 -7.52 -6.02 -12.04
CA TYR A 116 -7.19 -6.90 -10.91
C TYR A 116 -8.43 -7.33 -10.13
N GLY A 117 -9.39 -6.42 -9.95
CA GLY A 117 -10.66 -6.74 -9.30
C GLY A 117 -11.47 -7.78 -10.07
N LEU A 118 -11.59 -7.63 -11.38
CA LEU A 118 -12.28 -8.58 -12.25
C LEU A 118 -11.56 -9.94 -12.26
N PHE A 119 -10.24 -9.95 -12.43
CA PHE A 119 -9.45 -11.17 -12.34
C PHE A 119 -9.59 -11.84 -10.97
N GLY A 120 -9.47 -11.08 -9.88
CA GLY A 120 -9.61 -11.57 -8.52
C GLY A 120 -11.00 -12.15 -8.26
N SER A 121 -12.05 -11.52 -8.78
CA SER A 121 -13.42 -12.03 -8.68
C SER A 121 -13.59 -13.37 -9.42
N LEU A 122 -13.05 -13.49 -10.63
CA LEU A 122 -13.13 -14.75 -11.38
C LEU A 122 -12.26 -15.84 -10.76
N PHE A 123 -11.04 -15.50 -10.35
CA PHE A 123 -10.08 -16.50 -9.87
C PHE A 123 -10.29 -16.86 -8.41
N PHE A 124 -10.30 -15.86 -7.51
CA PHE A 124 -10.41 -16.14 -6.08
C PHE A 124 -11.85 -16.41 -5.64
N CYS A 125 -12.81 -15.58 -6.09
CA CYS A 125 -14.19 -15.73 -5.63
C CYS A 125 -14.90 -16.91 -6.30
N GLN A 126 -14.74 -17.11 -7.62
CA GLN A 126 -15.46 -18.14 -8.36
C GLN A 126 -14.67 -19.44 -8.49
N PHE A 127 -13.41 -19.38 -9.03
CA PHE A 127 -12.65 -20.59 -9.30
C PHE A 127 -12.11 -21.25 -8.01
N MET A 128 -11.66 -20.48 -7.03
CA MET A 128 -11.19 -20.98 -5.73
C MET A 128 -12.30 -21.11 -4.69
N ASP A 129 -13.53 -20.77 -5.03
CA ASP A 129 -14.73 -20.91 -4.18
C ASP A 129 -14.62 -20.19 -2.82
N LEU A 130 -13.91 -19.01 -2.86
CA LEU A 130 -13.76 -18.17 -1.66
C LEU A 130 -14.92 -17.18 -1.50
N ASP A 131 -15.88 -17.14 -2.46
CA ASP A 131 -16.91 -16.14 -2.55
C ASP A 131 -16.38 -14.70 -2.46
N LYS A 132 -17.24 -13.70 -2.41
CA LYS A 132 -16.82 -12.35 -2.07
C LYS A 132 -16.43 -12.30 -0.59
N SER A 133 -15.14 -12.15 -0.32
CA SER A 133 -14.59 -12.17 1.03
C SER A 133 -13.40 -11.25 1.18
N LEU A 134 -13.13 -10.81 2.42
CA LEU A 134 -11.92 -10.01 2.69
C LEU A 134 -10.65 -10.76 2.30
N LEU A 135 -10.64 -12.10 2.39
CA LEU A 135 -9.50 -12.92 1.98
C LEU A 135 -9.28 -12.86 0.47
N ALA A 136 -10.35 -13.01 -0.33
CA ALA A 136 -10.26 -12.88 -1.79
C ALA A 136 -9.77 -11.49 -2.20
N GLY A 137 -10.26 -10.44 -1.51
CA GLY A 137 -9.76 -9.07 -1.65
C GLY A 137 -8.27 -8.95 -1.31
N ALA A 138 -7.86 -9.46 -0.15
CA ALA A 138 -6.47 -9.41 0.28
C ALA A 138 -5.52 -10.14 -0.69
N LEU A 139 -5.88 -11.33 -1.18
CA LEU A 139 -5.09 -12.09 -2.15
C LEU A 139 -4.98 -11.34 -3.49
N THR A 140 -6.04 -10.68 -3.94
CA THR A 140 -6.01 -9.81 -5.12
C THR A 140 -5.02 -8.65 -4.93
N LEU A 141 -5.06 -8.01 -3.76
CA LEU A 141 -4.12 -6.94 -3.41
C LEU A 141 -2.68 -7.44 -3.25
N VAL A 142 -2.47 -8.70 -2.84
CA VAL A 142 -1.13 -9.33 -2.84
C VAL A 142 -0.54 -9.32 -4.23
N ILE A 143 -1.29 -9.82 -5.23
CA ILE A 143 -0.80 -9.83 -6.63
C ILE A 143 -0.51 -8.41 -7.11
N MET A 144 -1.38 -7.44 -6.80
CA MET A 144 -1.25 -6.05 -7.22
C MET A 144 -0.05 -5.34 -6.57
N ASN A 145 0.30 -5.67 -5.33
CA ASN A 145 1.39 -5.03 -4.59
C ASN A 145 2.74 -5.77 -4.68
N LEU A 146 2.73 -7.03 -5.13
CA LEU A 146 3.93 -7.85 -5.24
C LEU A 146 5.06 -7.17 -6.07
N PRO A 147 4.79 -6.58 -7.25
CA PRO A 147 5.81 -5.87 -8.02
C PRO A 147 6.45 -4.71 -7.25
N THR A 148 5.66 -3.97 -6.49
CA THR A 148 6.14 -2.80 -5.71
C THR A 148 7.12 -3.24 -4.63
N ILE A 149 6.75 -4.23 -3.80
CA ILE A 149 7.63 -4.76 -2.74
C ILE A 149 8.89 -5.39 -3.33
N MET A 150 8.73 -6.20 -4.37
CA MET A 150 9.86 -6.84 -5.04
C MET A 150 10.86 -5.80 -5.57
N ARG A 151 10.39 -4.78 -6.28
CA ARG A 151 11.23 -3.77 -6.93
C ARG A 151 11.94 -2.87 -5.92
N THR A 152 11.24 -2.33 -4.93
CA THR A 152 11.86 -1.51 -3.88
C THR A 152 12.90 -2.27 -3.08
N THR A 153 12.63 -3.55 -2.80
CA THR A 153 13.59 -4.43 -2.13
C THR A 153 14.80 -4.72 -3.01
N GLN A 154 14.62 -5.03 -4.31
CA GLN A 154 15.72 -5.23 -5.24
C GLN A 154 16.62 -4.00 -5.37
N GLU A 155 16.02 -2.81 -5.51
CA GLU A 155 16.75 -1.54 -5.58
C GLU A 155 17.60 -1.35 -4.32
N SER A 156 17.04 -1.60 -3.15
CA SER A 156 17.77 -1.52 -1.89
C SER A 156 18.87 -2.57 -1.76
N LEU A 157 18.64 -3.81 -2.20
CA LEU A 157 19.69 -4.85 -2.24
C LEU A 157 20.87 -4.46 -3.13
N LYS A 158 20.60 -3.79 -4.27
CA LYS A 158 21.63 -3.32 -5.21
C LYS A 158 22.48 -2.16 -4.65
N THR A 159 21.99 -1.40 -3.65
CA THR A 159 22.78 -0.32 -3.04
C THR A 159 23.85 -0.80 -2.06
N VAL A 160 23.75 -2.03 -1.56
CA VAL A 160 24.77 -2.60 -0.65
C VAL A 160 26.09 -2.83 -1.38
N PRO A 161 27.21 -2.25 -0.89
CA PRO A 161 28.50 -2.39 -1.55
C PRO A 161 28.95 -3.84 -1.69
N GLN A 162 29.51 -4.18 -2.84
CA GLN A 162 30.00 -5.54 -3.12
C GLN A 162 31.11 -5.97 -2.13
N SER A 163 31.91 -5.02 -1.65
CA SER A 163 32.97 -5.28 -0.67
C SER A 163 32.46 -5.86 0.65
N TYR A 164 31.22 -5.58 1.05
CA TYR A 164 30.62 -6.17 2.26
C TYR A 164 30.35 -7.66 2.06
N ARG A 165 29.90 -8.03 0.86
CA ARG A 165 29.68 -9.44 0.50
C ARG A 165 31.00 -10.20 0.43
N GLU A 166 31.99 -9.63 -0.27
CA GLU A 166 33.32 -10.21 -0.44
C GLU A 166 34.06 -10.38 0.89
N GLY A 167 33.98 -9.37 1.77
CA GLY A 167 34.57 -9.48 3.11
C GLY A 167 33.95 -10.59 3.94
N ALA A 168 32.63 -10.74 3.91
CA ALA A 168 31.95 -11.82 4.62
C ALA A 168 32.25 -13.19 4.03
N PHE A 169 32.34 -13.32 2.69
CA PHE A 169 32.80 -14.57 2.04
C PHE A 169 34.26 -14.91 2.37
N GLY A 170 35.14 -13.90 2.43
CA GLY A 170 36.53 -14.06 2.84
C GLY A 170 36.71 -14.60 4.27
N LEU A 171 35.72 -14.30 5.15
CA LEU A 171 35.65 -14.88 6.50
C LEU A 171 35.00 -16.28 6.55
N GLY A 172 34.69 -16.89 5.39
CA GLY A 172 34.13 -18.23 5.29
C GLY A 172 32.61 -18.30 5.50
N ALA A 173 31.88 -17.15 5.46
CA ALA A 173 30.45 -17.17 5.60
C ALA A 173 29.76 -17.75 4.35
N GLY A 174 28.82 -18.67 4.54
CA GLY A 174 27.97 -19.17 3.44
C GLY A 174 27.00 -18.12 2.92
N LYS A 175 26.56 -18.27 1.67
CA LYS A 175 25.74 -17.26 0.95
C LYS A 175 24.49 -16.81 1.72
N TRP A 176 23.72 -17.72 2.29
CA TRP A 176 22.54 -17.39 3.09
C TRP A 176 22.91 -16.59 4.35
N ARG A 177 24.04 -16.93 4.99
CA ARG A 177 24.52 -16.20 6.17
C ARG A 177 24.88 -14.76 5.79
N VAL A 178 25.60 -14.55 4.67
CA VAL A 178 25.91 -13.20 4.16
C VAL A 178 24.64 -12.40 3.91
N ILE A 179 23.64 -12.99 3.25
CA ILE A 179 22.39 -12.31 2.97
C ILE A 179 21.68 -11.90 4.28
N ARG A 180 21.52 -12.83 5.22
CA ARG A 180 20.77 -12.60 6.45
C ARG A 180 21.48 -11.64 7.41
N THR A 181 22.81 -11.69 7.53
CA THR A 181 23.55 -10.94 8.55
C THR A 181 24.23 -9.68 8.04
N VAL A 182 24.47 -9.57 6.72
CA VAL A 182 25.12 -8.42 6.13
C VAL A 182 24.19 -7.66 5.19
N VAL A 183 23.60 -8.34 4.21
CA VAL A 183 22.85 -7.67 3.14
C VAL A 183 21.49 -7.18 3.63
N LEU A 184 20.65 -8.05 4.19
CA LEU A 184 19.30 -7.70 4.64
C LEU A 184 19.28 -6.59 5.70
N PRO A 185 20.15 -6.59 6.73
CA PRO A 185 20.15 -5.49 7.69
C PRO A 185 20.47 -4.13 7.08
N ASN A 186 21.26 -4.09 6.02
CA ASN A 186 21.57 -2.87 5.27
C ASN A 186 20.48 -2.45 4.28
N CYS A 187 19.49 -3.31 4.01
CA CYS A 187 18.39 -3.06 3.07
C CYS A 187 17.05 -2.78 3.77
N VAL A 188 17.00 -2.79 5.09
CA VAL A 188 15.75 -2.63 5.87
C VAL A 188 14.99 -1.36 5.47
N GLU A 189 15.69 -0.26 5.20
CA GLU A 189 15.10 1.01 4.80
C GLU A 189 14.28 0.88 3.50
N GLY A 190 14.79 0.18 2.49
CA GLY A 190 14.08 -0.05 1.24
C GLY A 190 12.87 -0.97 1.39
N VAL A 191 12.97 -2.00 2.23
CA VAL A 191 11.82 -2.87 2.54
C VAL A 191 10.71 -2.07 3.23
N ILE A 192 11.07 -1.21 4.21
CA ILE A 192 10.11 -0.35 4.90
C ILE A 192 9.47 0.65 3.93
N THR A 193 10.25 1.26 3.05
CA THR A 193 9.73 2.14 2.00
C THR A 193 8.72 1.40 1.12
N GLY A 194 9.04 0.18 0.70
CA GLY A 194 8.11 -0.69 -0.03
C GLY A 194 6.83 -0.97 0.75
N CYS A 195 6.93 -1.22 2.06
CA CYS A 195 5.76 -1.41 2.93
C CYS A 195 4.89 -0.15 2.98
N ILE A 196 5.49 1.04 3.17
CA ILE A 196 4.76 2.32 3.23
C ILE A 196 4.00 2.57 1.92
N LEU A 197 4.65 2.38 0.78
CA LEU A 197 4.03 2.53 -0.53
C LEU A 197 2.89 1.53 -0.74
N SER A 198 3.08 0.27 -0.34
CA SER A 198 2.05 -0.76 -0.43
C SER A 198 0.87 -0.49 0.49
N VAL A 199 1.09 -0.06 1.73
CA VAL A 199 0.01 0.33 2.66
C VAL A 199 -0.81 1.48 2.08
N GLY A 200 -0.16 2.52 1.57
CA GLY A 200 -0.85 3.64 0.92
C GLY A 200 -1.74 3.18 -0.23
N ARG A 201 -1.24 2.25 -1.06
CA ARG A 201 -2.00 1.67 -2.18
C ARG A 201 -3.15 0.78 -1.70
N ILE A 202 -2.94 -0.06 -0.67
CA ILE A 202 -3.98 -0.94 -0.09
C ILE A 202 -5.11 -0.09 0.51
N VAL A 203 -4.78 0.92 1.30
CA VAL A 203 -5.78 1.81 1.94
C VAL A 203 -6.57 2.61 0.91
N GLY A 204 -5.94 3.04 -0.18
CA GLY A 204 -6.58 3.80 -1.25
C GLY A 204 -7.37 2.96 -2.26
N GLU A 205 -7.31 1.62 -2.19
CA GLU A 205 -7.92 0.76 -3.20
C GLU A 205 -9.41 0.53 -2.95
N SER A 206 -10.23 0.93 -3.90
CA SER A 206 -11.68 0.68 -3.87
C SER A 206 -12.13 -0.23 -5.01
N ALA A 207 -11.65 0.00 -6.23
CA ALA A 207 -12.15 -0.68 -7.42
C ALA A 207 -11.94 -2.20 -7.37
N ALA A 208 -10.72 -2.66 -7.04
CA ALA A 208 -10.46 -4.09 -6.92
C ALA A 208 -11.26 -4.73 -5.78
N LEU A 209 -11.39 -4.04 -4.65
CA LEU A 209 -12.08 -4.56 -3.46
C LEU A 209 -13.60 -4.64 -3.64
N LEU A 210 -14.19 -3.72 -4.38
CA LEU A 210 -15.62 -3.75 -4.70
C LEU A 210 -16.03 -5.06 -5.39
N PHE A 211 -15.17 -5.60 -6.24
CA PHE A 211 -15.43 -6.86 -6.95
C PHE A 211 -15.07 -8.10 -6.15
N THR A 212 -14.13 -8.02 -5.23
CA THR A 212 -13.54 -9.19 -4.54
C THR A 212 -13.90 -9.30 -3.06
N ALA A 213 -13.84 -8.20 -2.31
CA ALA A 213 -14.19 -8.17 -0.89
C ALA A 213 -15.69 -7.92 -0.65
N GLY A 214 -16.35 -7.22 -1.58
CA GLY A 214 -17.74 -6.83 -1.46
C GLY A 214 -17.94 -5.55 -0.64
N PHE A 215 -19.17 -5.33 -0.18
CA PHE A 215 -19.58 -4.07 0.47
C PHE A 215 -20.46 -4.29 1.72
N ALA A 216 -20.43 -5.48 2.33
CA ALA A 216 -21.18 -5.72 3.55
C ALA A 216 -20.55 -5.04 4.76
N HIS A 217 -21.35 -4.33 5.56
CA HIS A 217 -20.92 -3.68 6.80
C HIS A 217 -21.08 -4.62 8.00
N ALA A 218 -20.51 -5.83 7.90
CA ALA A 218 -20.59 -6.83 8.96
C ALA A 218 -19.44 -6.63 9.98
N LEU A 219 -19.81 -6.65 11.27
CA LEU A 219 -18.85 -6.60 12.36
C LEU A 219 -18.54 -8.03 12.81
N ASN A 220 -17.46 -8.59 12.30
CA ASN A 220 -17.00 -9.95 12.58
C ASN A 220 -15.65 -9.95 13.26
N GLY A 221 -15.30 -11.04 13.95
CA GLY A 221 -13.95 -11.28 14.42
C GLY A 221 -12.98 -11.46 13.25
N PHE A 222 -11.66 -11.39 13.50
CA PHE A 222 -10.65 -11.42 12.44
C PHE A 222 -10.79 -12.62 11.49
N PHE A 223 -10.84 -13.84 12.04
CA PHE A 223 -10.92 -15.05 11.21
C PHE A 223 -12.27 -15.18 10.47
N GLU A 224 -13.36 -14.91 11.15
CA GLU A 224 -14.69 -14.94 10.54
C GLU A 224 -14.84 -13.84 9.49
N GLY A 225 -14.31 -12.64 9.78
CA GLY A 225 -14.28 -11.51 8.86
C GLY A 225 -13.53 -11.81 7.58
N LEU A 226 -12.41 -12.54 7.65
CA LEU A 226 -11.62 -12.88 6.46
C LEU A 226 -12.40 -13.71 5.44
N PHE A 227 -13.26 -14.61 5.89
CA PHE A 227 -14.08 -15.49 5.03
C PHE A 227 -15.48 -14.94 4.76
N SER A 228 -15.75 -13.71 5.17
CA SER A 228 -17.03 -13.05 4.92
C SER A 228 -16.86 -11.83 4.01
N SER A 229 -17.97 -11.45 3.33
CA SER A 229 -17.99 -10.18 2.59
C SER A 229 -17.84 -9.01 3.55
N GLY A 230 -16.98 -8.06 3.23
CA GLY A 230 -16.73 -6.90 4.06
C GLY A 230 -16.35 -5.67 3.26
N SER A 231 -16.98 -4.54 3.61
CA SER A 231 -16.61 -3.24 3.09
C SER A 231 -15.35 -2.72 3.76
N THR A 232 -14.47 -2.09 2.99
CA THR A 232 -13.38 -1.25 3.53
C THR A 232 -13.81 0.20 3.56
N LEU A 233 -13.07 1.05 4.28
CA LEU A 233 -13.34 2.50 4.33
C LEU A 233 -13.39 3.15 2.95
N THR A 234 -12.55 2.73 2.00
CA THR A 234 -12.53 3.25 0.63
C THR A 234 -13.74 2.77 -0.18
N VAL A 235 -14.16 1.53 0.01
CA VAL A 235 -15.39 1.01 -0.60
C VAL A 235 -16.61 1.70 0.01
N ALA A 236 -16.66 1.87 1.33
CA ALA A 236 -17.73 2.59 2.02
C ALA A 236 -17.80 4.06 1.54
N LEU A 237 -16.65 4.74 1.44
CA LEU A 237 -16.57 6.09 0.85
C LEU A 237 -17.22 6.15 -0.53
N TYR A 238 -16.89 5.19 -1.40
CA TYR A 238 -17.47 5.12 -2.73
C TYR A 238 -19.00 4.93 -2.68
N VAL A 239 -19.49 3.98 -1.89
CA VAL A 239 -20.93 3.68 -1.78
C VAL A 239 -21.69 4.90 -1.22
N TYR A 240 -21.26 5.48 -0.10
CA TYR A 240 -21.91 6.66 0.48
C TYR A 240 -21.89 7.88 -0.45
N ALA A 241 -20.83 8.06 -1.24
CA ALA A 241 -20.74 9.19 -2.15
C ALA A 241 -21.57 9.02 -3.43
N THR A 242 -21.61 7.78 -4.00
CA THR A 242 -22.17 7.57 -5.34
C THR A 242 -23.55 6.90 -5.33
N GLU A 243 -23.80 5.99 -4.40
CA GLU A 243 -25.05 5.23 -4.34
C GLU A 243 -26.06 5.87 -3.37
N ASP A 244 -25.60 6.23 -2.16
CA ASP A 244 -26.47 6.81 -1.14
C ASP A 244 -26.60 8.34 -1.25
N GLY A 245 -25.70 9.01 -1.96
CA GLY A 245 -25.66 10.47 -2.08
C GLY A 245 -25.38 11.19 -0.76
N ASN A 246 -24.88 10.49 0.25
CA ASN A 246 -24.59 11.04 1.58
C ASN A 246 -23.16 11.59 1.64
N PHE A 247 -22.97 12.79 1.11
CA PHE A 247 -21.67 13.45 1.05
C PHE A 247 -21.10 13.80 2.43
N GLU A 248 -21.94 14.02 3.45
CA GLU A 248 -21.47 14.35 4.81
C GLU A 248 -20.69 13.16 5.40
N VAL A 249 -21.25 11.95 5.32
CA VAL A 249 -20.60 10.72 5.74
C VAL A 249 -19.39 10.42 4.86
N ALA A 250 -19.50 10.59 3.55
CA ALA A 250 -18.39 10.39 2.62
C ALA A 250 -17.19 11.28 2.96
N PHE A 251 -17.38 12.59 3.24
CA PHE A 251 -16.30 13.47 3.67
C PHE A 251 -15.72 13.08 5.04
N ALA A 252 -16.56 12.61 5.98
CA ALA A 252 -16.08 12.10 7.27
C ALA A 252 -15.17 10.88 7.07
N ILE A 253 -15.58 9.91 6.24
CA ILE A 253 -14.76 8.74 5.91
C ILE A 253 -13.45 9.15 5.22
N ALA A 254 -13.51 10.10 4.28
CA ALA A 254 -12.31 10.60 3.60
C ALA A 254 -11.32 11.24 4.59
N ALA A 255 -11.80 12.02 5.57
CA ALA A 255 -10.96 12.58 6.62
C ALA A 255 -10.33 11.49 7.50
N ILE A 256 -11.09 10.45 7.86
CA ILE A 256 -10.58 9.30 8.62
C ILE A 256 -9.51 8.55 7.83
N LEU A 257 -9.73 8.28 6.53
CA LEU A 257 -8.75 7.64 5.66
C LEU A 257 -7.44 8.44 5.60
N MET A 258 -7.52 9.76 5.50
CA MET A 258 -6.34 10.63 5.54
C MET A 258 -5.58 10.50 6.87
N ILE A 259 -6.30 10.59 7.99
CA ILE A 259 -5.70 10.46 9.33
C ILE A 259 -5.10 9.08 9.52
N LEU A 260 -5.83 8.02 9.16
CA LEU A 260 -5.38 6.63 9.27
C LEU A 260 -4.12 6.39 8.45
N THR A 261 -4.10 6.83 7.19
CA THR A 261 -2.94 6.69 6.29
C THR A 261 -1.73 7.44 6.85
N LEU A 262 -1.93 8.65 7.37
CA LEU A 262 -0.87 9.44 7.99
C LEU A 262 -0.30 8.75 9.24
N LEU A 263 -1.16 8.21 10.10
CA LEU A 263 -0.75 7.48 11.30
C LEU A 263 0.03 6.20 10.96
N ILE A 264 -0.45 5.43 9.99
CA ILE A 264 0.22 4.19 9.55
C ILE A 264 1.60 4.52 8.95
N ASN A 265 1.68 5.51 8.06
CA ASN A 265 2.92 5.91 7.43
C ASN A 265 3.92 6.48 8.45
N LEU A 266 3.45 7.28 9.41
CA LEU A 266 4.29 7.79 10.49
C LEU A 266 4.82 6.65 11.36
N SER A 267 3.95 5.71 11.74
CA SER A 267 4.33 4.53 12.52
C SER A 267 5.36 3.68 11.80
N ALA A 268 5.15 3.39 10.52
CA ALA A 268 6.09 2.63 9.70
C ALA A 268 7.45 3.34 9.58
N THR A 269 7.45 4.67 9.39
CA THR A 269 8.67 5.48 9.32
C THR A 269 9.43 5.49 10.66
N LEU A 270 8.72 5.60 11.79
CA LEU A 270 9.34 5.57 13.12
C LEU A 270 9.95 4.21 13.43
N ILE A 271 9.22 3.12 13.11
CA ILE A 271 9.73 1.75 13.24
C ILE A 271 10.99 1.58 12.37
N GLY A 272 10.96 2.06 11.13
CA GLY A 272 12.10 2.00 10.23
C GLY A 272 13.34 2.68 10.78
N LYS A 273 13.21 3.92 11.23
CA LYS A 273 14.31 4.67 11.86
C LYS A 273 14.84 4.01 13.14
N TYR A 274 13.97 3.35 13.91
CA TYR A 274 14.41 2.62 15.11
C TYR A 274 15.31 1.43 14.73
N PHE A 275 14.90 0.62 13.74
CA PHE A 275 15.71 -0.50 13.26
C PHE A 275 17.03 -0.06 12.62
N GLU A 276 17.01 1.01 11.83
CA GLU A 276 18.22 1.58 11.22
C GLU A 276 19.24 2.02 12.28
N ARG A 277 18.80 2.72 13.32
CA ARG A 277 19.67 3.15 14.43
C ARG A 277 20.28 1.96 15.18
N LYS A 278 19.49 0.91 15.41
CA LYS A 278 19.97 -0.30 16.09
C LYS A 278 21.00 -1.08 15.28
N ASN A 279 20.92 -1.04 13.95
CA ASN A 279 21.86 -1.73 13.08
C ASN A 279 23.16 -0.94 12.84
N LYS A 280 23.17 0.37 13.12
CA LYS A 280 24.37 1.25 13.02
C LYS A 280 25.14 1.37 14.34
N ALA A 281 24.57 0.93 15.46
CA ALA A 281 25.22 0.86 16.77
C ALA A 281 25.83 -0.51 17.02
#